data_0b0ada91cba56b83829b7dae00c720b4
#
_entry.id   0b0ada91cba56b83829b7dae00c720b4
#
_cell.length_a   1.000
_cell.length_b   1.000
_cell.length_c   1.000
_cell.angle_alpha   90.00
_cell.angle_beta   90.00
_cell.angle_gamma   90.00
#
_symmetry.space_group_name_H-M   'P 1'
#
loop_
_entity.id
_entity.type
_entity.pdbx_description
1 polymer ?
#
loop_
_entity_poly.entity_id
_entity_poly.type
_entity_poly.pdbx_seq_one_letter_code
_entity_poly.pdbx_strand_id
1 'polypeptide(L)'
;MKVTELKNEGLSKSYKIVIPSKTIDKAIEERLIEVAATAKIDGFRPGKIPMAIVKSRFGTQVSGEIVEKQVSDSMRKLFTDKKIKPAMQPKVDFEGKPLDGTDVKFTVNIEIMPDIKVEDFSKLKFDRLVADVEENDINKALEDIASNQKSYAPLKKKRKSKVGDSVLIDFKGYLDGKVFDGGTAENHRLELGSGQMIPGFEDQLIGLNINDKKDVKVNFPENYQKAELSGKPAKFEVIIKDILEADKAKINDELASRMGLPDLKALKEAIKSQIGINYKNTSRNRIKRDLLDKLSKQYTFEVPKSMLENENKVIWDRFQEDKKAGVLDEADKGKSDAVLKKEYNEIAERRVRLGLLLAEIGDLNKITVTDDEIKNAVMQEARKYPGEENKVIEFYQKNPEASNAVRAPIFEEKVVDHIISKCTIKEIKVSADKLFEDNVIPDPTTKASSKSKAKKVTTKKKTTKISKEKTKK
;
A
#
# COMPACT_ATOMS: atom_id res chain seq x y z
N MET A 1 14.73 -44.20 14.06
CA MET A 1 14.10 -43.50 12.95
C MET A 1 14.63 -44.07 11.63
N LYS A 2 13.74 -44.48 10.73
CA LYS A 2 14.09 -44.90 9.34
C LYS A 2 13.53 -43.89 8.38
N VAL A 3 14.34 -43.41 7.43
CA VAL A 3 13.97 -42.44 6.41
C VAL A 3 14.08 -43.09 5.03
N THR A 4 13.03 -42.97 4.23
CA THR A 4 13.00 -43.46 2.84
C THR A 4 12.58 -42.31 1.95
N GLU A 5 13.35 -42.04 0.89
CA GLU A 5 12.97 -41.03 -0.12
C GLU A 5 11.94 -41.64 -1.06
N LEU A 6 10.79 -40.97 -1.21
CA LEU A 6 9.70 -41.42 -2.09
C LEU A 6 9.72 -40.67 -3.42
N LYS A 7 10.00 -39.34 -3.37
CA LYS A 7 9.97 -38.46 -4.53
C LYS A 7 11.11 -37.44 -4.45
N ASN A 8 11.75 -37.18 -5.60
CA ASN A 8 12.78 -36.16 -5.76
C ASN A 8 12.67 -35.58 -7.18
N GLU A 9 11.78 -34.64 -7.39
CA GLU A 9 11.49 -34.03 -8.68
C GLU A 9 11.62 -32.53 -8.58
N GLY A 10 12.64 -31.96 -9.21
CA GLY A 10 12.91 -30.53 -9.16
C GLY A 10 13.04 -30.02 -7.72
N LEU A 11 12.18 -29.06 -7.34
CA LEU A 11 12.16 -28.50 -5.98
C LEU A 11 11.25 -29.31 -5.01
N SER A 12 10.45 -30.27 -5.50
CA SER A 12 9.54 -31.06 -4.67
C SER A 12 10.19 -32.35 -4.22
N LYS A 13 10.25 -32.58 -2.91
CA LYS A 13 10.78 -33.80 -2.29
C LYS A 13 9.76 -34.40 -1.34
N SER A 14 9.73 -35.74 -1.27
CA SER A 14 8.85 -36.47 -0.37
C SER A 14 9.64 -37.57 0.34
N TYR A 15 9.52 -37.61 1.65
CA TYR A 15 10.19 -38.58 2.51
C TYR A 15 9.19 -39.31 3.40
N LYS A 16 9.28 -40.62 3.41
CA LYS A 16 8.59 -41.45 4.39
C LYS A 16 9.48 -41.64 5.61
N ILE A 17 8.94 -41.34 6.77
CA ILE A 17 9.62 -41.47 8.06
C ILE A 17 8.86 -42.47 8.91
N VAL A 18 9.61 -43.39 9.53
CA VAL A 18 9.10 -44.37 10.48
C VAL A 18 9.81 -44.19 11.82
N ILE A 19 9.03 -43.89 12.85
CA ILE A 19 9.50 -43.81 14.24
C ILE A 19 9.04 -45.06 14.95
N PRO A 20 9.97 -45.91 15.51
CA PRO A 20 9.59 -47.12 16.22
C PRO A 20 8.73 -46.83 17.45
N SER A 21 7.69 -47.62 17.68
CA SER A 21 6.79 -47.49 18.84
C SER A 21 7.56 -47.45 20.17
N LYS A 22 8.58 -48.28 20.30
CA LYS A 22 9.46 -48.29 21.51
C LYS A 22 10.05 -46.93 21.86
N THR A 23 10.36 -46.10 20.84
CA THR A 23 10.91 -44.75 21.08
C THR A 23 9.82 -43.82 21.60
N ILE A 24 8.60 -43.94 21.03
CA ILE A 24 7.44 -43.16 21.44
C ILE A 24 6.99 -43.54 22.83
N ASP A 25 6.87 -44.86 23.13
CA ASP A 25 6.42 -45.38 24.42
C ASP A 25 7.37 -44.93 25.56
N LYS A 26 8.68 -45.03 25.33
CA LYS A 26 9.68 -44.56 26.30
C LYS A 26 9.54 -43.04 26.58
N ALA A 27 9.36 -42.23 25.54
CA ALA A 27 9.20 -40.79 25.72
C ALA A 27 7.88 -40.42 26.42
N ILE A 28 6.79 -41.20 26.14
CA ILE A 28 5.50 -41.04 26.85
C ILE A 28 5.67 -41.39 28.34
N GLU A 29 6.33 -42.50 28.66
CA GLU A 29 6.57 -42.89 30.06
C GLU A 29 7.38 -41.84 30.84
N GLU A 30 8.48 -41.35 30.25
CA GLU A 30 9.30 -40.28 30.84
C GLU A 30 8.45 -39.02 31.10
N ARG A 31 7.63 -38.60 30.11
CA ARG A 31 6.76 -37.42 30.24
C ARG A 31 5.64 -37.61 31.27
N LEU A 32 5.05 -38.80 31.35
CA LEU A 32 4.04 -39.12 32.38
C LEU A 32 4.64 -39.06 33.82
N ILE A 33 5.91 -39.45 34.01
CA ILE A 33 6.61 -39.30 35.27
C ILE A 33 6.76 -37.82 35.64
N GLU A 34 7.15 -36.98 34.71
CA GLU A 34 7.23 -35.53 34.93
C GLU A 34 5.87 -34.92 35.30
N VAL A 35 4.80 -35.31 34.56
CA VAL A 35 3.43 -34.87 34.85
C VAL A 35 3.00 -35.36 36.24
N ALA A 36 3.30 -36.60 36.63
CA ALA A 36 2.97 -37.14 37.94
C ALA A 36 3.61 -36.33 39.09
N ALA A 37 4.83 -35.80 38.90
CA ALA A 37 5.53 -34.99 39.86
C ALA A 37 4.88 -33.62 40.11
N THR A 38 4.25 -33.04 39.09
CA THR A 38 3.73 -31.65 39.10
C THR A 38 2.20 -31.56 39.13
N ALA A 39 1.50 -32.58 38.66
CA ALA A 39 0.04 -32.59 38.55
C ALA A 39 -0.64 -32.46 39.91
N LYS A 40 -1.74 -31.69 39.92
CA LYS A 40 -2.65 -31.59 41.07
C LYS A 40 -3.92 -32.38 40.75
N ILE A 41 -4.16 -33.46 41.45
CA ILE A 41 -5.39 -34.27 41.34
C ILE A 41 -6.02 -34.36 42.73
N ASP A 42 -7.30 -34.06 42.80
CA ASP A 42 -8.07 -34.11 44.03
C ASP A 42 -8.00 -35.51 44.63
N GLY A 43 -7.68 -35.60 45.93
CA GLY A 43 -7.49 -36.85 46.66
C GLY A 43 -6.04 -37.39 46.64
N PHE A 44 -5.10 -36.76 45.93
CA PHE A 44 -3.72 -37.20 45.88
C PHE A 44 -2.72 -36.05 46.17
N ARG A 45 -1.67 -36.35 46.94
CA ARG A 45 -0.56 -35.41 47.16
C ARG A 45 0.31 -35.36 45.88
N PRO A 46 0.73 -34.15 45.40
CA PRO A 46 1.67 -34.03 44.27
C PRO A 46 2.90 -34.93 44.44
N GLY A 47 3.26 -35.66 43.38
CA GLY A 47 4.37 -36.60 43.37
C GLY A 47 4.07 -37.97 44.01
N LYS A 48 2.85 -38.22 44.52
CA LYS A 48 2.42 -39.52 45.07
C LYS A 48 1.19 -40.11 44.35
N ILE A 49 0.93 -39.65 43.14
CA ILE A 49 -0.18 -40.12 42.33
C ILE A 49 0.21 -41.46 41.68
N PRO A 50 -0.62 -42.51 41.77
CA PRO A 50 -0.37 -43.76 41.06
C PRO A 50 -0.32 -43.56 39.54
N MET A 51 0.70 -44.15 38.89
CA MET A 51 0.90 -43.99 37.44
C MET A 51 -0.32 -44.42 36.59
N ALA A 52 -1.10 -45.39 37.05
CA ALA A 52 -2.33 -45.82 36.40
C ALA A 52 -3.35 -44.66 36.26
N ILE A 53 -3.48 -43.84 37.32
CA ILE A 53 -4.39 -42.68 37.32
C ILE A 53 -3.83 -41.56 36.44
N VAL A 54 -2.52 -41.30 36.50
CA VAL A 54 -1.86 -40.33 35.63
C VAL A 54 -2.06 -40.71 34.16
N LYS A 55 -1.82 -41.97 33.80
CA LYS A 55 -1.98 -42.50 32.45
C LYS A 55 -3.45 -42.42 31.96
N SER A 56 -4.40 -42.77 32.83
CA SER A 56 -5.83 -42.68 32.48
C SER A 56 -6.28 -41.25 32.23
N ARG A 57 -5.75 -40.27 32.98
CA ARG A 57 -6.23 -38.87 32.94
C ARG A 57 -5.47 -38.02 31.95
N PHE A 58 -4.17 -38.23 31.77
CA PHE A 58 -3.29 -37.43 30.93
C PHE A 58 -2.70 -38.21 29.75
N GLY A 59 -2.86 -39.54 29.70
CA GLY A 59 -2.20 -40.40 28.71
C GLY A 59 -2.46 -39.97 27.27
N THR A 60 -3.70 -39.69 26.88
CA THR A 60 -4.03 -39.28 25.54
C THR A 60 -3.40 -37.95 25.16
N GLN A 61 -3.44 -36.98 26.10
CA GLN A 61 -2.86 -35.65 25.87
C GLN A 61 -1.34 -35.72 25.74
N VAL A 62 -0.68 -36.45 26.69
CA VAL A 62 0.78 -36.64 26.71
C VAL A 62 1.23 -37.41 25.47
N SER A 63 0.46 -38.43 25.02
CA SER A 63 0.80 -39.18 23.81
C SER A 63 0.73 -38.27 22.58
N GLY A 64 -0.28 -37.40 22.47
CA GLY A 64 -0.36 -36.41 21.39
C GLY A 64 0.83 -35.44 21.38
N GLU A 65 1.14 -34.86 22.55
CA GLU A 65 2.30 -33.94 22.73
C GLU A 65 3.62 -34.60 22.31
N ILE A 66 3.83 -35.87 22.74
CA ILE A 66 5.07 -36.59 22.43
C ILE A 66 5.17 -36.98 20.97
N VAL A 67 4.07 -37.41 20.33
CA VAL A 67 4.07 -37.71 18.89
C VAL A 67 4.41 -36.46 18.10
N GLU A 68 3.77 -35.32 18.38
CA GLU A 68 4.04 -34.05 17.72
C GLU A 68 5.51 -33.62 17.88
N LYS A 69 6.05 -33.70 19.09
CA LYS A 69 7.45 -33.42 19.37
C LYS A 69 8.39 -34.35 18.59
N GLN A 70 8.15 -35.67 18.60
CA GLN A 70 8.98 -36.63 17.89
C GLN A 70 8.93 -36.47 16.38
N VAL A 71 7.78 -36.09 15.81
CA VAL A 71 7.63 -35.75 14.40
C VAL A 71 8.46 -34.51 14.09
N SER A 72 8.33 -33.44 14.88
CA SER A 72 9.10 -32.19 14.72
C SER A 72 10.61 -32.43 14.79
N ASP A 73 11.07 -33.19 15.81
CA ASP A 73 12.49 -33.52 15.98
C ASP A 73 13.01 -34.39 14.81
N SER A 74 12.19 -35.32 14.32
CA SER A 74 12.53 -36.16 13.16
C SER A 74 12.66 -35.34 11.88
N MET A 75 11.78 -34.35 11.67
CA MET A 75 11.87 -33.44 10.52
C MET A 75 13.12 -32.56 10.62
N ARG A 76 13.38 -31.98 11.80
CA ARG A 76 14.59 -31.17 12.03
C ARG A 76 15.85 -31.95 11.73
N LYS A 77 15.93 -33.22 12.22
CA LYS A 77 17.05 -34.11 11.91
C LYS A 77 17.18 -34.39 10.42
N LEU A 78 16.07 -34.70 9.72
CA LEU A 78 16.05 -34.91 8.29
C LEU A 78 16.61 -33.70 7.53
N PHE A 79 16.18 -32.49 7.90
CA PHE A 79 16.62 -31.25 7.24
C PHE A 79 18.11 -30.98 7.47
N THR A 80 18.59 -31.23 8.67
CA THR A 80 20.02 -31.10 9.01
C THR A 80 20.87 -32.12 8.25
N ASP A 81 20.51 -33.42 8.31
CA ASP A 81 21.26 -34.52 7.71
C ASP A 81 21.33 -34.40 6.19
N LYS A 82 20.23 -33.95 5.56
CA LYS A 82 20.12 -33.80 4.10
C LYS A 82 20.45 -32.38 3.61
N LYS A 83 20.77 -31.42 4.51
CA LYS A 83 20.99 -30.00 4.21
C LYS A 83 19.83 -29.38 3.45
N ILE A 84 18.59 -29.74 3.81
CA ILE A 84 17.37 -29.26 3.17
C ILE A 84 17.01 -27.91 3.77
N LYS A 85 16.83 -26.89 2.90
CA LYS A 85 16.23 -25.60 3.27
C LYS A 85 14.79 -25.61 2.73
N PRO A 86 13.76 -25.82 3.57
CA PRO A 86 12.38 -25.81 3.13
C PRO A 86 11.98 -24.39 2.69
N ALA A 87 11.26 -24.28 1.58
CA ALA A 87 10.73 -23.01 1.08
C ALA A 87 9.51 -22.53 1.90
N MET A 88 8.72 -23.49 2.37
CA MET A 88 7.56 -23.24 3.24
C MET A 88 7.43 -24.36 4.28
N GLN A 89 6.47 -24.22 5.20
CA GLN A 89 6.18 -25.23 6.18
C GLN A 89 5.82 -26.56 5.51
N PRO A 90 6.52 -27.66 5.80
CA PRO A 90 6.27 -28.97 5.19
C PRO A 90 4.88 -29.50 5.51
N LYS A 91 4.29 -30.22 4.55
CA LYS A 91 3.04 -30.96 4.79
C LYS A 91 3.38 -32.35 5.33
N VAL A 92 2.72 -32.72 6.43
CA VAL A 92 2.90 -34.01 7.09
C VAL A 92 1.61 -34.82 6.95
N ASP A 93 1.70 -35.97 6.31
CA ASP A 93 0.58 -36.89 6.11
C ASP A 93 0.85 -38.18 6.88
N PHE A 94 0.02 -38.50 7.89
CA PHE A 94 0.16 -39.69 8.71
C PHE A 94 -0.43 -40.92 8.00
N GLU A 95 0.28 -42.05 8.07
CA GLU A 95 -0.22 -43.35 7.64
C GLU A 95 -0.79 -44.09 8.87
N GLY A 96 -2.11 -44.11 9.00
CA GLY A 96 -2.81 -44.74 10.15
C GLY A 96 -2.98 -43.78 11.32
N LYS A 97 -3.34 -44.33 12.49
CA LYS A 97 -3.52 -43.52 13.73
C LYS A 97 -2.21 -43.48 14.52
N PRO A 98 -1.63 -42.32 14.77
CA PRO A 98 -0.34 -42.19 15.43
C PRO A 98 -0.28 -42.71 16.89
N LEU A 99 -1.42 -43.04 17.47
CA LEU A 99 -1.56 -43.41 18.91
C LEU A 99 -2.01 -44.85 19.13
N ASP A 100 -1.90 -45.74 18.14
CA ASP A 100 -2.35 -47.14 18.23
C ASP A 100 -1.31 -48.09 18.87
N GLY A 101 -0.20 -47.56 19.44
CA GLY A 101 0.86 -48.41 19.99
C GLY A 101 1.73 -49.08 18.90
N THR A 102 1.54 -48.70 17.64
CA THR A 102 2.35 -49.17 16.51
C THR A 102 3.40 -48.13 16.14
N ASP A 103 4.32 -48.49 15.24
CA ASP A 103 5.28 -47.53 14.68
C ASP A 103 4.58 -46.33 14.08
N VAL A 104 4.98 -45.10 14.42
CA VAL A 104 4.45 -43.89 13.83
C VAL A 104 5.05 -43.72 12.43
N LYS A 105 4.20 -43.81 11.42
CA LYS A 105 4.57 -43.68 10.00
C LYS A 105 3.95 -42.43 9.43
N PHE A 106 4.75 -41.60 8.80
CA PHE A 106 4.25 -40.39 8.14
C PHE A 106 5.10 -40.04 6.93
N THR A 107 4.47 -39.37 5.98
CA THR A 107 5.10 -38.82 4.79
C THR A 107 5.25 -37.32 4.95
N VAL A 108 6.44 -36.80 4.71
CA VAL A 108 6.74 -35.38 4.72
C VAL A 108 6.93 -34.90 3.28
N ASN A 109 6.04 -34.04 2.81
CA ASN A 109 6.14 -33.39 1.52
C ASN A 109 6.76 -32.02 1.69
N ILE A 110 7.89 -31.77 1.02
CA ILE A 110 8.74 -30.60 1.21
C ILE A 110 8.99 -29.97 -0.15
N GLU A 111 8.83 -28.67 -0.22
CA GLU A 111 9.40 -27.88 -1.30
C GLU A 111 10.67 -27.22 -0.81
N ILE A 112 11.75 -27.34 -1.57
CA ILE A 112 13.07 -26.80 -1.21
C ILE A 112 13.31 -25.47 -1.92
N MET A 113 14.15 -24.64 -1.28
CA MET A 113 14.63 -23.42 -1.94
C MET A 113 15.53 -23.79 -3.12
N PRO A 114 15.41 -23.06 -4.25
CA PRO A 114 16.31 -23.24 -5.39
C PRO A 114 17.74 -22.85 -5.03
N ASP A 115 18.73 -23.50 -5.67
CA ASP A 115 20.13 -23.11 -5.58
C ASP A 115 20.38 -21.97 -6.58
N ILE A 116 20.55 -20.76 -6.07
CA ILE A 116 20.70 -19.54 -6.88
C ILE A 116 22.17 -19.14 -6.94
N LYS A 117 22.76 -19.24 -8.12
CA LYS A 117 24.14 -18.78 -8.36
C LYS A 117 24.11 -17.30 -8.73
N VAL A 118 24.52 -16.46 -7.78
CA VAL A 118 24.60 -15.01 -8.00
C VAL A 118 25.82 -14.67 -8.83
N GLU A 119 25.61 -13.97 -9.95
CA GLU A 119 26.68 -13.48 -10.82
C GLU A 119 27.21 -12.12 -10.38
N ASP A 120 28.38 -11.73 -10.92
CA ASP A 120 28.99 -10.42 -10.64
C ASP A 120 28.23 -9.29 -11.35
N PHE A 121 27.73 -8.36 -10.57
CA PHE A 121 26.97 -7.21 -11.03
C PHE A 121 27.81 -6.09 -11.66
N SER A 122 29.14 -6.12 -11.52
CA SER A 122 30.05 -5.11 -12.11
C SER A 122 29.93 -5.02 -13.63
N LYS A 123 29.51 -6.12 -14.25
CA LYS A 123 29.31 -6.23 -15.71
C LYS A 123 28.01 -5.58 -16.19
N LEU A 124 27.08 -5.30 -15.28
CA LEU A 124 25.82 -4.67 -15.62
C LEU A 124 26.01 -3.18 -15.83
N LYS A 125 25.46 -2.68 -16.95
CA LYS A 125 25.50 -1.27 -17.31
C LYS A 125 24.09 -0.72 -17.40
N PHE A 126 23.87 0.46 -16.79
CA PHE A 126 22.58 1.15 -16.80
C PHE A 126 22.76 2.63 -17.10
N ASP A 127 21.78 3.20 -17.79
CA ASP A 127 21.67 4.63 -18.03
C ASP A 127 20.75 5.24 -16.97
N ARG A 128 21.31 6.12 -16.12
CA ARG A 128 20.54 6.90 -15.16
C ARG A 128 20.09 8.19 -15.83
N LEU A 129 18.78 8.33 -16.07
CA LEU A 129 18.25 9.59 -16.57
C LEU A 129 18.16 10.59 -15.42
N VAL A 130 18.75 11.76 -15.59
CA VAL A 130 18.72 12.88 -14.63
C VAL A 130 18.21 14.13 -15.31
N ALA A 131 17.40 14.91 -14.61
CA ALA A 131 16.92 16.21 -15.07
C ALA A 131 17.28 17.29 -14.03
N ASP A 132 17.73 18.44 -14.53
CA ASP A 132 17.92 19.62 -13.70
C ASP A 132 16.58 20.34 -13.57
N VAL A 133 16.32 20.96 -12.40
CA VAL A 133 15.11 21.74 -12.18
C VAL A 133 15.28 23.11 -12.86
N GLU A 134 14.46 23.35 -13.87
CA GLU A 134 14.45 24.60 -14.63
C GLU A 134 13.54 25.66 -13.98
N GLU A 135 13.77 26.94 -14.26
CA GLU A 135 12.88 28.02 -13.76
C GLU A 135 11.44 27.85 -14.24
N ASN A 136 11.25 27.30 -15.43
CA ASN A 136 9.93 27.01 -15.99
C ASN A 136 9.14 26.01 -15.13
N ASP A 137 9.79 25.00 -14.57
CA ASP A 137 9.17 24.01 -13.69
C ASP A 137 8.71 24.66 -12.38
N ILE A 138 9.55 25.54 -11.82
CA ILE A 138 9.22 26.31 -10.61
C ILE A 138 8.04 27.25 -10.89
N ASN A 139 8.03 27.94 -12.03
CA ASN A 139 6.94 28.85 -12.39
C ASN A 139 5.62 28.11 -12.61
N LYS A 140 5.62 26.96 -13.28
CA LYS A 140 4.42 26.10 -13.41
C LYS A 140 3.88 25.69 -12.07
N ALA A 141 4.74 25.21 -11.16
CA ALA A 141 4.33 24.81 -9.82
C ALA A 141 3.77 25.98 -9.01
N LEU A 142 4.35 27.19 -9.14
CA LEU A 142 3.82 28.41 -8.53
C LEU A 142 2.45 28.79 -9.10
N GLU A 143 2.26 28.67 -10.41
CA GLU A 143 0.96 28.92 -11.06
C GLU A 143 -0.10 27.93 -10.60
N ASP A 144 0.24 26.65 -10.45
CA ASP A 144 -0.66 25.62 -9.93
C ASP A 144 -1.03 25.90 -8.46
N ILE A 145 -0.06 26.25 -7.62
CA ILE A 145 -0.31 26.66 -6.23
C ILE A 145 -1.20 27.89 -6.19
N ALA A 146 -0.89 28.93 -6.98
CA ALA A 146 -1.68 30.16 -7.03
C ALA A 146 -3.11 29.93 -7.54
N SER A 147 -3.29 28.99 -8.46
CA SER A 147 -4.62 28.61 -9.00
C SER A 147 -5.46 27.84 -8.00
N ASN A 148 -4.82 27.00 -7.16
CA ASN A 148 -5.48 26.24 -6.11
C ASN A 148 -5.72 27.07 -4.85
N GLN A 149 -4.98 28.17 -4.64
CA GLN A 149 -5.17 29.12 -3.55
C GLN A 149 -6.13 30.21 -4.02
N LYS A 150 -7.41 30.08 -3.66
CA LYS A 150 -8.42 31.08 -3.99
C LYS A 150 -8.08 32.42 -3.29
N SER A 151 -7.96 33.47 -4.07
CA SER A 151 -7.94 34.86 -3.61
C SER A 151 -9.24 35.52 -4.02
N TYR A 152 -9.67 36.51 -3.24
CA TYR A 152 -10.92 37.23 -3.52
C TYR A 152 -10.61 38.70 -3.64
N ALA A 153 -10.97 39.28 -4.78
CA ALA A 153 -10.80 40.69 -5.07
C ALA A 153 -12.14 41.38 -5.24
N PRO A 154 -12.24 42.70 -4.95
CA PRO A 154 -13.46 43.45 -5.24
C PRO A 154 -13.86 43.33 -6.72
N LEU A 155 -15.15 43.30 -6.98
CA LEU A 155 -15.67 43.20 -8.33
C LEU A 155 -15.13 44.36 -9.21
N LYS A 156 -14.51 43.99 -10.32
CA LYS A 156 -14.03 44.98 -11.35
C LYS A 156 -15.18 45.72 -12.01
N LYS A 157 -16.35 45.08 -12.11
CA LYS A 157 -17.59 45.66 -12.66
C LYS A 157 -18.77 45.23 -11.78
N LYS A 158 -19.68 46.13 -11.47
CA LYS A 158 -20.89 45.80 -10.69
C LYS A 158 -21.69 44.74 -11.43
N ARG A 159 -21.87 43.60 -10.80
CA ARG A 159 -22.69 42.48 -11.25
C ARG A 159 -23.30 41.77 -10.06
N LYS A 160 -24.28 40.94 -10.33
CA LYS A 160 -24.88 40.06 -9.35
C LYS A 160 -23.90 38.94 -8.90
N SER A 161 -24.11 38.46 -7.68
CA SER A 161 -23.38 37.31 -7.13
C SER A 161 -23.58 36.05 -7.97
N LYS A 162 -22.55 35.22 -8.06
CA LYS A 162 -22.57 33.93 -8.74
C LYS A 162 -21.86 32.87 -7.91
N VAL A 163 -22.02 31.61 -8.25
CA VAL A 163 -21.28 30.49 -7.64
C VAL A 163 -19.77 30.74 -7.77
N GLY A 164 -19.04 30.51 -6.69
CA GLY A 164 -17.59 30.75 -6.59
C GLY A 164 -17.20 32.17 -6.15
N ASP A 165 -18.15 33.12 -6.05
CA ASP A 165 -17.88 34.43 -5.45
C ASP A 165 -17.86 34.29 -3.91
N SER A 166 -17.08 35.17 -3.25
CA SER A 166 -17.14 35.35 -1.82
C SER A 166 -18.00 36.56 -1.49
N VAL A 167 -19.06 36.38 -0.71
CA VAL A 167 -19.94 37.49 -0.28
C VAL A 167 -19.65 37.83 1.18
N LEU A 168 -19.62 39.13 1.46
CA LEU A 168 -19.60 39.66 2.82
C LEU A 168 -21.04 39.93 3.24
N ILE A 169 -21.54 39.20 4.24
CA ILE A 169 -22.95 39.25 4.65
C ILE A 169 -23.09 39.57 6.14
N ASP A 170 -24.17 40.26 6.44
CA ASP A 170 -24.76 40.23 7.79
C ASP A 170 -26.01 39.34 7.75
N PHE A 171 -26.16 38.49 8.72
CA PHE A 171 -27.35 37.67 8.80
C PHE A 171 -27.90 37.58 10.22
N LYS A 172 -29.24 37.40 10.32
CA LYS A 172 -29.96 37.21 11.57
C LYS A 172 -30.96 36.07 11.39
N GLY A 173 -30.76 35.00 12.13
CA GLY A 173 -31.55 33.79 12.06
C GLY A 173 -32.71 33.78 13.09
N TYR A 174 -33.86 33.35 12.64
CA TYR A 174 -35.06 33.19 13.43
C TYR A 174 -35.58 31.75 13.38
N LEU A 175 -35.93 31.20 14.52
CA LEU A 175 -36.67 29.95 14.67
C LEU A 175 -37.98 30.27 15.34
N ASP A 176 -39.10 29.93 14.72
CA ASP A 176 -40.45 30.23 15.21
C ASP A 176 -40.66 31.73 15.61
N GLY A 177 -40.03 32.62 14.83
CA GLY A 177 -40.10 34.08 15.03
C GLY A 177 -39.18 34.64 16.11
N LYS A 178 -38.41 33.82 16.81
CA LYS A 178 -37.43 34.24 17.83
C LYS A 178 -36.02 34.04 17.34
N VAL A 179 -35.12 35.01 17.62
CA VAL A 179 -33.70 34.91 17.34
C VAL A 179 -33.11 33.80 18.19
N PHE A 180 -32.30 32.93 17.59
CA PHE A 180 -31.63 31.83 18.30
C PHE A 180 -30.15 32.07 18.45
N ASP A 181 -29.52 31.46 19.47
CA ASP A 181 -28.13 31.61 19.79
C ASP A 181 -27.22 30.99 18.69
N GLY A 182 -26.26 31.80 18.18
CA GLY A 182 -25.40 31.43 17.07
C GLY A 182 -26.02 31.64 15.68
N GLY A 183 -27.29 32.19 15.63
CA GLY A 183 -27.96 32.52 14.37
C GLY A 183 -27.64 33.91 13.81
N THR A 184 -26.79 34.72 14.48
CA THR A 184 -26.50 36.10 14.07
C THR A 184 -24.99 36.27 13.86
N ALA A 185 -24.62 36.87 12.74
CA ALA A 185 -23.24 37.30 12.48
C ALA A 185 -23.22 38.58 11.62
N GLU A 186 -22.21 39.44 11.86
CA GLU A 186 -21.94 40.62 11.07
C GLU A 186 -20.61 40.47 10.35
N ASN A 187 -20.52 40.99 9.13
CA ASN A 187 -19.33 40.95 8.28
C ASN A 187 -18.81 39.51 8.05
N HIS A 188 -19.73 38.54 8.00
CA HIS A 188 -19.37 37.16 7.76
C HIS A 188 -19.02 36.96 6.30
N ARG A 189 -17.83 36.37 6.04
CA ARG A 189 -17.38 36.05 4.67
C ARG A 189 -17.81 34.63 4.32
N LEU A 190 -18.58 34.50 3.25
CA LEU A 190 -19.10 33.23 2.75
C LEU A 190 -18.78 33.04 1.27
N GLU A 191 -18.19 31.91 0.93
CA GLU A 191 -18.00 31.50 -0.47
C GLU A 191 -19.26 30.79 -0.97
N LEU A 192 -19.88 31.31 -2.02
CA LEU A 192 -21.10 30.74 -2.62
C LEU A 192 -20.79 29.44 -3.39
N GLY A 193 -21.44 28.35 -3.00
CA GLY A 193 -21.22 27.00 -3.53
C GLY A 193 -20.17 26.20 -2.78
N SER A 194 -19.70 26.69 -1.61
CA SER A 194 -18.74 25.96 -0.75
C SER A 194 -19.37 24.83 0.06
N GLY A 195 -20.69 24.90 0.31
CA GLY A 195 -21.39 23.97 1.18
C GLY A 195 -21.07 24.14 2.67
N GLN A 196 -20.49 25.26 3.08
CA GLN A 196 -20.15 25.54 4.48
C GLN A 196 -21.38 25.90 5.32
N MET A 197 -22.43 26.45 4.68
CA MET A 197 -23.67 26.80 5.34
C MET A 197 -24.71 25.68 5.19
N ILE A 198 -25.84 25.85 5.90
CA ILE A 198 -26.99 24.92 5.82
C ILE A 198 -27.41 24.74 4.34
N PRO A 199 -27.72 23.51 3.91
CA PRO A 199 -28.13 23.24 2.53
C PRO A 199 -29.26 24.18 2.05
N GLY A 200 -29.06 24.78 0.86
CA GLY A 200 -30.00 25.75 0.27
C GLY A 200 -29.88 27.19 0.79
N PHE A 201 -28.93 27.47 1.70
CA PHE A 201 -28.65 28.84 2.15
C PHE A 201 -27.89 29.63 1.09
N GLU A 202 -26.78 29.07 0.62
CA GLU A 202 -25.90 29.70 -0.35
C GLU A 202 -26.59 29.91 -1.72
N ASP A 203 -27.41 28.95 -2.14
CA ASP A 203 -28.14 28.98 -3.40
C ASP A 203 -29.09 30.20 -3.51
N GLN A 204 -29.71 30.58 -2.37
CA GLN A 204 -30.63 31.71 -2.35
C GLN A 204 -29.95 33.07 -2.35
N LEU A 205 -28.61 33.12 -2.14
CA LEU A 205 -27.80 34.33 -2.22
C LEU A 205 -27.21 34.55 -3.62
N ILE A 206 -27.36 33.59 -4.54
CA ILE A 206 -26.93 33.73 -5.93
C ILE A 206 -27.89 34.66 -6.66
N GLY A 207 -27.32 35.56 -7.50
CA GLY A 207 -28.09 36.50 -8.30
C GLY A 207 -28.54 37.78 -7.60
N LEU A 208 -28.01 38.06 -6.37
CA LEU A 208 -28.24 39.27 -5.59
C LEU A 208 -27.17 40.33 -5.88
N ASN A 209 -27.50 41.60 -5.62
CA ASN A 209 -26.57 42.72 -5.70
C ASN A 209 -26.06 43.11 -4.31
N ILE A 210 -25.03 43.94 -4.29
CA ILE A 210 -24.56 44.60 -3.06
C ILE A 210 -25.68 45.44 -2.48
N ASN A 211 -25.87 45.38 -1.16
CA ASN A 211 -26.93 45.99 -0.35
C ASN A 211 -28.31 45.34 -0.54
N ASP A 212 -28.49 44.29 -1.28
CA ASP A 212 -29.73 43.56 -1.33
C ASP A 212 -30.00 42.86 0.00
N LYS A 213 -31.27 42.92 0.43
CA LYS A 213 -31.79 42.21 1.61
C LYS A 213 -32.60 41.01 1.14
N LYS A 214 -32.35 39.84 1.71
CA LYS A 214 -33.05 38.61 1.35
C LYS A 214 -33.43 37.82 2.56
N ASP A 215 -34.67 37.36 2.58
CA ASP A 215 -35.13 36.35 3.49
C ASP A 215 -34.80 34.96 2.95
N VAL A 216 -33.83 34.29 3.57
CA VAL A 216 -33.38 32.96 3.25
C VAL A 216 -34.09 31.95 4.13
N LYS A 217 -34.86 31.05 3.52
CA LYS A 217 -35.58 29.98 4.24
C LYS A 217 -34.90 28.65 3.99
N VAL A 218 -34.49 27.98 5.05
CA VAL A 218 -33.77 26.69 5.01
C VAL A 218 -34.27 25.77 6.10
N ASN A 219 -34.05 24.47 5.92
CA ASN A 219 -34.32 23.47 6.97
C ASN A 219 -32.98 22.98 7.51
N PHE A 220 -32.80 22.93 8.81
CA PHE A 220 -31.64 22.28 9.41
C PHE A 220 -31.66 20.78 9.09
N PRO A 221 -30.51 20.16 8.80
CA PRO A 221 -30.41 18.72 8.64
C PRO A 221 -30.83 17.95 9.89
N GLU A 222 -31.34 16.74 9.73
CA GLU A 222 -31.77 15.89 10.87
C GLU A 222 -30.63 15.52 11.82
N ASN A 223 -29.40 15.48 11.32
CA ASN A 223 -28.16 15.19 12.06
C ASN A 223 -27.40 16.45 12.49
N TYR A 224 -28.04 17.60 12.64
CA TYR A 224 -27.38 18.83 13.04
C TYR A 224 -26.89 18.76 14.49
N GLN A 225 -25.69 19.32 14.77
CA GLN A 225 -25.01 19.19 16.07
C GLN A 225 -25.81 19.70 17.27
N LYS A 226 -26.66 20.76 17.09
CA LYS A 226 -27.57 21.26 18.12
C LYS A 226 -28.92 20.58 17.95
N ALA A 227 -29.26 19.66 18.84
CA ALA A 227 -30.53 18.91 18.82
C ALA A 227 -31.78 19.81 18.79
N GLU A 228 -31.70 21.01 19.37
CA GLU A 228 -32.81 21.98 19.42
C GLU A 228 -33.14 22.56 18.03
N LEU A 229 -32.19 22.50 17.08
CA LEU A 229 -32.35 23.04 15.73
C LEU A 229 -32.58 21.94 14.69
N SER A 230 -32.24 20.69 15.00
CA SER A 230 -32.31 19.54 14.11
C SER A 230 -33.67 19.38 13.44
N GLY A 231 -33.72 19.30 12.12
CA GLY A 231 -34.95 19.10 11.32
C GLY A 231 -35.90 20.30 11.27
N LYS A 232 -35.60 21.42 11.94
CA LYS A 232 -36.51 22.56 12.03
C LYS A 232 -36.32 23.57 10.91
N PRO A 233 -37.40 24.22 10.42
CA PRO A 233 -37.33 25.32 9.49
C PRO A 233 -36.83 26.59 10.15
N ALA A 234 -35.87 27.26 9.54
CA ALA A 234 -35.34 28.55 9.99
C ALA A 234 -35.45 29.61 8.91
N LYS A 235 -35.62 30.87 9.30
CA LYS A 235 -35.60 32.01 8.44
C LYS A 235 -34.40 32.88 8.80
N PHE A 236 -33.57 33.24 7.81
CA PHE A 236 -32.46 34.16 7.98
C PHE A 236 -32.73 35.45 7.21
N GLU A 237 -32.66 36.57 7.86
CA GLU A 237 -32.58 37.88 7.21
C GLU A 237 -31.14 38.16 6.89
N VAL A 238 -30.79 38.21 5.57
CA VAL A 238 -29.44 38.36 5.11
C VAL A 238 -29.32 39.66 4.34
N ILE A 239 -28.23 40.39 4.58
CA ILE A 239 -27.84 41.61 3.85
C ILE A 239 -26.48 41.37 3.22
N ILE A 240 -26.36 41.54 1.89
CA ILE A 240 -25.09 41.47 1.18
C ILE A 240 -24.38 42.83 1.28
N LYS A 241 -23.28 42.88 2.02
CA LYS A 241 -22.47 44.11 2.15
C LYS A 241 -21.48 44.29 1.00
N ASP A 242 -20.87 43.20 0.56
CA ASP A 242 -19.93 43.24 -0.56
C ASP A 242 -19.91 41.90 -1.30
N ILE A 243 -19.48 41.95 -2.56
CA ILE A 243 -19.28 40.77 -3.40
C ILE A 243 -17.86 40.84 -3.94
N LEU A 244 -17.09 39.78 -3.64
CA LEU A 244 -15.71 39.63 -4.08
C LEU A 244 -15.65 38.49 -5.11
N GLU A 245 -15.03 38.74 -6.25
CA GLU A 245 -14.82 37.71 -7.24
C GLU A 245 -13.59 36.86 -6.92
N ALA A 246 -13.72 35.54 -7.17
CA ALA A 246 -12.57 34.67 -7.07
C ALA A 246 -11.53 35.04 -8.12
N ASP A 247 -10.32 35.30 -7.70
CA ASP A 247 -9.17 35.57 -8.54
C ASP A 247 -8.06 34.56 -8.18
N LYS A 248 -7.12 34.35 -9.07
CA LYS A 248 -5.91 33.59 -8.74
C LYS A 248 -5.11 34.36 -7.72
N ALA A 249 -4.56 33.67 -6.74
CA ALA A 249 -3.64 34.30 -5.81
C ALA A 249 -2.46 34.91 -6.58
N LYS A 250 -2.07 36.13 -6.21
CA LYS A 250 -0.86 36.73 -6.80
C LYS A 250 0.37 36.00 -6.29
N ILE A 251 1.31 35.73 -7.18
CA ILE A 251 2.59 35.11 -6.84
C ILE A 251 3.50 36.17 -6.24
N ASN A 252 3.40 36.33 -4.92
CA ASN A 252 4.13 37.33 -4.12
C ASN A 252 4.43 36.78 -2.71
N ASP A 253 5.00 37.63 -1.84
CA ASP A 253 5.34 37.24 -0.46
C ASP A 253 4.09 36.87 0.38
N GLU A 254 2.92 37.40 0.04
CA GLU A 254 1.67 37.05 0.71
C GLU A 254 1.29 35.58 0.46
N LEU A 255 1.47 35.07 -0.77
CA LEU A 255 1.28 33.66 -1.10
C LEU A 255 2.25 32.78 -0.29
N ALA A 256 3.51 33.18 -0.21
CA ALA A 256 4.52 32.47 0.58
C ALA A 256 4.14 32.42 2.07
N SER A 257 3.69 33.54 2.64
CA SER A 257 3.24 33.63 4.04
C SER A 257 2.03 32.70 4.32
N ARG A 258 1.09 32.61 3.39
CA ARG A 258 -0.04 31.66 3.49
C ARG A 258 0.41 30.21 3.47
N MET A 259 1.55 29.92 2.84
CA MET A 259 2.18 28.60 2.83
C MET A 259 3.13 28.39 4.03
N GLY A 260 3.19 29.34 4.98
CA GLY A 260 4.05 29.26 6.16
C GLY A 260 5.52 29.60 5.90
N LEU A 261 5.82 30.29 4.79
CA LEU A 261 7.18 30.68 4.41
C LEU A 261 7.35 32.21 4.48
N PRO A 262 8.57 32.70 4.75
CA PRO A 262 8.80 34.13 5.02
C PRO A 262 8.62 35.04 3.79
N ASP A 263 8.99 34.56 2.61
CA ASP A 263 8.96 35.34 1.37
C ASP A 263 8.87 34.45 0.13
N LEU A 264 8.65 35.05 -1.03
CA LEU A 264 8.55 34.37 -2.32
C LEU A 264 9.84 33.62 -2.70
N LYS A 265 11.00 34.12 -2.27
CA LYS A 265 12.28 33.48 -2.53
C LYS A 265 12.37 32.14 -1.80
N ALA A 266 12.01 32.12 -0.52
CA ALA A 266 11.94 30.87 0.27
C ALA A 266 10.94 29.88 -0.31
N LEU A 267 9.77 30.35 -0.81
CA LEU A 267 8.80 29.51 -1.50
C LEU A 267 9.38 28.89 -2.78
N LYS A 268 10.08 29.68 -3.60
CA LYS A 268 10.75 29.18 -4.81
C LYS A 268 11.82 28.14 -4.49
N GLU A 269 12.62 28.36 -3.45
CA GLU A 269 13.66 27.43 -3.01
C GLU A 269 13.04 26.10 -2.49
N ALA A 270 11.95 26.18 -1.72
CA ALA A 270 11.22 25.01 -1.25
C ALA A 270 10.65 24.21 -2.42
N ILE A 271 10.00 24.85 -3.39
CA ILE A 271 9.47 24.23 -4.61
C ILE A 271 10.61 23.60 -5.40
N LYS A 272 11.72 24.30 -5.63
CA LYS A 272 12.89 23.77 -6.34
C LYS A 272 13.44 22.51 -5.67
N SER A 273 13.55 22.53 -4.35
CA SER A 273 13.99 21.38 -3.54
C SER A 273 13.03 20.19 -3.72
N GLN A 274 11.72 20.43 -3.62
CA GLN A 274 10.69 19.40 -3.75
C GLN A 274 10.67 18.77 -5.16
N ILE A 275 10.75 19.60 -6.21
CA ILE A 275 10.85 19.11 -7.60
C ILE A 275 12.14 18.30 -7.77
N GLY A 276 13.26 18.76 -7.23
CA GLY A 276 14.54 18.06 -7.28
C GLY A 276 14.49 16.69 -6.60
N ILE A 277 13.80 16.58 -5.46
CA ILE A 277 13.56 15.30 -4.77
C ILE A 277 12.70 14.38 -5.66
N ASN A 278 11.63 14.90 -6.29
CA ASN A 278 10.79 14.13 -7.19
C ASN A 278 11.57 13.61 -8.41
N TYR A 279 12.42 14.44 -9.01
CA TYR A 279 13.26 14.03 -10.14
C TYR A 279 14.24 12.92 -9.75
N LYS A 280 14.90 13.05 -8.58
CA LYS A 280 15.80 12.01 -8.05
C LYS A 280 15.07 10.71 -7.78
N ASN A 281 13.89 10.77 -7.18
CA ASN A 281 13.07 9.58 -6.90
C ASN A 281 12.60 8.91 -8.20
N THR A 282 12.16 9.69 -9.18
CA THR A 282 11.75 9.17 -10.49
C THR A 282 12.93 8.50 -11.21
N SER A 283 14.09 9.15 -11.24
CA SER A 283 15.33 8.61 -11.80
C SER A 283 15.72 7.29 -11.12
N ARG A 284 15.68 7.25 -9.78
CA ARG A 284 15.96 6.04 -8.99
C ARG A 284 14.97 4.91 -9.29
N ASN A 285 13.68 5.23 -9.35
CA ASN A 285 12.65 4.24 -9.65
C ASN A 285 12.81 3.65 -11.07
N ARG A 286 13.23 4.44 -12.05
CA ARG A 286 13.52 3.95 -13.39
C ARG A 286 14.68 2.96 -13.39
N ILE A 287 15.82 3.32 -12.77
CA ILE A 287 16.96 2.42 -12.72
C ILE A 287 16.66 1.14 -11.94
N LYS A 288 15.87 1.24 -10.86
CA LYS A 288 15.37 0.06 -10.11
C LYS A 288 14.55 -0.86 -11.02
N ARG A 289 13.62 -0.32 -11.79
CA ARG A 289 12.80 -1.08 -12.74
C ARG A 289 13.68 -1.78 -13.79
N ASP A 290 14.56 -1.01 -14.42
CA ASP A 290 15.46 -1.55 -15.48
C ASP A 290 16.39 -2.65 -14.93
N LEU A 291 16.85 -2.51 -13.68
CA LEU A 291 17.62 -3.54 -12.97
C LEU A 291 16.77 -4.80 -12.75
N LEU A 292 15.56 -4.66 -12.15
CA LEU A 292 14.69 -5.80 -11.87
C LEU A 292 14.25 -6.51 -13.15
N ASP A 293 13.97 -5.77 -14.23
CA ASP A 293 13.64 -6.33 -15.54
C ASP A 293 14.81 -7.13 -16.13
N LYS A 294 16.04 -6.62 -15.97
CA LYS A 294 17.24 -7.31 -16.44
C LYS A 294 17.52 -8.56 -15.62
N LEU A 295 17.42 -8.47 -14.29
CA LEU A 295 17.57 -9.62 -13.39
C LEU A 295 16.53 -10.70 -13.67
N SER A 296 15.25 -10.32 -13.85
CA SER A 296 14.17 -11.26 -14.17
C SER A 296 14.39 -12.02 -15.48
N LYS A 297 15.05 -11.41 -16.46
CA LYS A 297 15.41 -12.06 -17.75
C LYS A 297 16.65 -12.93 -17.64
N GLN A 298 17.59 -12.56 -16.79
CA GLN A 298 18.88 -13.26 -16.63
C GLN A 298 18.72 -14.51 -15.76
N TYR A 299 17.86 -14.46 -14.73
CA TYR A 299 17.66 -15.54 -13.77
C TYR A 299 16.33 -16.25 -14.06
N THR A 300 16.40 -17.49 -14.54
CA THR A 300 15.22 -18.28 -14.98
C THR A 300 15.09 -19.61 -14.24
N PHE A 301 15.47 -19.64 -12.95
CA PHE A 301 15.35 -20.85 -12.13
C PHE A 301 13.88 -21.16 -11.79
N GLU A 302 13.61 -22.43 -11.48
CA GLU A 302 12.31 -22.90 -11.03
C GLU A 302 11.95 -22.30 -9.67
N VAL A 303 10.69 -21.89 -9.49
CA VAL A 303 10.18 -21.36 -8.23
C VAL A 303 9.36 -22.41 -7.47
N PRO A 304 9.36 -22.44 -6.12
CA PRO A 304 8.53 -23.33 -5.33
C PRO A 304 7.06 -23.09 -5.63
N LYS A 305 6.31 -24.16 -5.91
CA LYS A 305 4.89 -24.10 -6.30
C LYS A 305 4.02 -23.49 -5.23
N SER A 306 4.27 -23.83 -3.96
CA SER A 306 3.53 -23.30 -2.82
C SER A 306 3.70 -21.79 -2.66
N MET A 307 4.91 -21.26 -2.92
CA MET A 307 5.15 -19.81 -2.92
C MET A 307 4.42 -19.13 -4.07
N LEU A 308 4.44 -19.74 -5.27
CA LEU A 308 3.73 -19.22 -6.44
C LEU A 308 2.21 -19.22 -6.21
N GLU A 309 1.64 -20.29 -5.65
CA GLU A 309 0.22 -20.39 -5.33
C GLU A 309 -0.21 -19.32 -4.31
N ASN A 310 0.60 -19.11 -3.26
CA ASN A 310 0.33 -18.08 -2.26
C ASN A 310 0.36 -16.68 -2.89
N GLU A 311 1.37 -16.38 -3.69
CA GLU A 311 1.49 -15.08 -4.34
C GLU A 311 0.35 -14.84 -5.33
N ASN A 312 -0.02 -15.86 -6.11
CA ASN A 312 -1.18 -15.80 -7.00
C ASN A 312 -2.47 -15.51 -6.22
N LYS A 313 -2.65 -16.14 -5.06
CA LYS A 313 -3.80 -15.89 -4.21
C LYS A 313 -3.84 -14.43 -3.74
N VAL A 314 -2.73 -13.90 -3.24
CA VAL A 314 -2.65 -12.51 -2.76
C VAL A 314 -2.99 -11.53 -3.89
N ILE A 315 -2.41 -11.72 -5.09
CA ILE A 315 -2.67 -10.85 -6.25
C ILE A 315 -4.14 -10.95 -6.67
N TRP A 316 -4.69 -12.16 -6.70
CA TRP A 316 -6.07 -12.40 -7.12
C TRP A 316 -7.08 -11.82 -6.13
N ASP A 317 -6.84 -11.98 -4.83
CA ASP A 317 -7.73 -11.45 -3.78
C ASP A 317 -7.77 -9.92 -3.86
N ARG A 318 -6.62 -9.26 -4.02
CA ARG A 318 -6.54 -7.81 -4.24
C ARG A 318 -7.30 -7.37 -5.50
N PHE A 319 -7.11 -8.06 -6.62
CA PHE A 319 -7.86 -7.78 -7.84
C PHE A 319 -9.37 -7.87 -7.63
N GLN A 320 -9.85 -8.86 -6.86
CA GLN A 320 -11.27 -9.00 -6.56
C GLN A 320 -11.79 -7.84 -5.69
N GLU A 321 -10.99 -7.35 -4.77
CA GLU A 321 -11.32 -6.17 -3.96
C GLU A 321 -11.40 -4.92 -4.82
N ASP A 322 -10.41 -4.65 -5.68
CA ASP A 322 -10.39 -3.51 -6.60
C ASP A 322 -11.56 -3.59 -7.60
N LYS A 323 -11.91 -4.77 -8.07
CA LYS A 323 -13.08 -5.01 -8.92
C LYS A 323 -14.39 -4.67 -8.21
N LYS A 324 -14.56 -5.05 -6.94
CA LYS A 324 -15.73 -4.71 -6.12
C LYS A 324 -15.80 -3.21 -5.82
N ALA A 325 -14.68 -2.58 -5.59
CA ALA A 325 -14.59 -1.14 -5.34
C ALA A 325 -14.75 -0.28 -6.63
N GLY A 326 -14.74 -0.92 -7.82
CA GLY A 326 -14.87 -0.20 -9.09
C GLY A 326 -13.61 0.57 -9.51
N VAL A 327 -12.45 0.27 -8.91
CA VAL A 327 -11.16 0.96 -9.14
C VAL A 327 -10.18 0.13 -9.96
N LEU A 328 -10.70 -0.69 -10.89
CA LEU A 328 -9.86 -1.51 -11.76
C LEU A 328 -8.92 -0.67 -12.64
N ASP A 329 -7.70 -1.17 -12.82
CA ASP A 329 -6.76 -0.62 -13.78
C ASP A 329 -7.33 -0.65 -15.21
N GLU A 330 -7.07 0.39 -16.00
CA GLU A 330 -7.47 0.47 -17.42
C GLU A 330 -6.96 -0.73 -18.23
N ALA A 331 -5.76 -1.24 -17.89
CA ALA A 331 -5.17 -2.40 -18.55
C ALA A 331 -5.95 -3.70 -18.35
N ASP A 332 -6.73 -3.81 -17.28
CA ASP A 332 -7.49 -5.01 -16.92
C ASP A 332 -8.97 -4.93 -17.29
N LYS A 333 -9.46 -3.72 -17.60
CA LYS A 333 -10.84 -3.52 -18.03
C LYS A 333 -11.15 -4.30 -19.32
N GLY A 334 -12.23 -5.04 -19.31
CA GLY A 334 -12.72 -5.77 -20.49
C GLY A 334 -12.03 -7.10 -20.77
N LYS A 335 -11.05 -7.53 -19.96
CA LYS A 335 -10.44 -8.86 -20.06
C LYS A 335 -11.26 -9.92 -19.30
N SER A 336 -11.25 -11.16 -19.80
CA SER A 336 -11.86 -12.28 -19.08
C SER A 336 -11.00 -12.71 -17.89
N ASP A 337 -11.65 -13.26 -16.85
CA ASP A 337 -10.96 -13.77 -15.66
C ASP A 337 -9.90 -14.84 -15.99
N ALA A 338 -10.12 -15.64 -17.05
CA ALA A 338 -9.15 -16.64 -17.49
C ALA A 338 -7.86 -16.02 -18.06
N VAL A 339 -7.98 -14.91 -18.81
CA VAL A 339 -6.83 -14.17 -19.33
C VAL A 339 -6.09 -13.49 -18.19
N LEU A 340 -6.82 -12.83 -17.28
CA LEU A 340 -6.25 -12.17 -16.12
C LEU A 340 -5.52 -13.14 -15.19
N LYS A 341 -6.08 -14.32 -14.92
CA LYS A 341 -5.41 -15.36 -14.11
C LYS A 341 -4.07 -15.79 -14.72
N LYS A 342 -4.01 -15.94 -16.04
CA LYS A 342 -2.74 -16.28 -16.71
C LYS A 342 -1.72 -15.15 -16.59
N GLU A 343 -2.14 -13.92 -16.85
CA GLU A 343 -1.27 -12.75 -16.74
C GLU A 343 -0.76 -12.56 -15.31
N TYR A 344 -1.63 -12.71 -14.32
CA TYR A 344 -1.25 -12.59 -12.90
C TYR A 344 -0.36 -13.75 -12.43
N ASN A 345 -0.52 -14.96 -12.99
CA ASN A 345 0.42 -16.05 -12.72
C ASN A 345 1.84 -15.74 -13.22
N GLU A 346 1.99 -15.11 -14.39
CA GLU A 346 3.29 -14.69 -14.91
C GLU A 346 3.91 -13.58 -14.01
N ILE A 347 3.07 -12.67 -13.51
CA ILE A 347 3.49 -11.63 -12.55
C ILE A 347 3.91 -12.26 -11.22
N ALA A 348 3.11 -13.18 -10.68
CA ALA A 348 3.41 -13.89 -9.43
C ALA A 348 4.72 -14.67 -9.53
N GLU A 349 4.92 -15.41 -10.61
CA GLU A 349 6.16 -16.16 -10.85
C GLU A 349 7.38 -15.22 -10.89
N ARG A 350 7.24 -14.10 -11.58
CA ARG A 350 8.29 -13.08 -11.63
C ARG A 350 8.59 -12.50 -10.24
N ARG A 351 7.55 -12.18 -9.44
CA ARG A 351 7.73 -11.64 -8.08
C ARG A 351 8.42 -12.63 -7.17
N VAL A 352 7.96 -13.88 -7.15
CA VAL A 352 8.58 -14.93 -6.33
C VAL A 352 10.03 -15.13 -6.74
N ARG A 353 10.31 -15.21 -8.05
CA ARG A 353 11.69 -15.37 -8.56
C ARG A 353 12.59 -14.22 -8.15
N LEU A 354 12.16 -12.98 -8.33
CA LEU A 354 12.92 -11.80 -7.91
C LEU A 354 13.09 -11.74 -6.39
N GLY A 355 12.04 -12.03 -5.63
CA GLY A 355 12.12 -12.07 -4.17
C GLY A 355 13.16 -13.07 -3.65
N LEU A 356 13.16 -14.30 -4.21
CA LEU A 356 14.14 -15.32 -3.87
C LEU A 356 15.57 -14.91 -4.26
N LEU A 357 15.74 -14.31 -5.43
CA LEU A 357 17.04 -13.81 -5.88
C LEU A 357 17.55 -12.69 -4.96
N LEU A 358 16.70 -11.71 -4.64
CA LEU A 358 17.08 -10.60 -3.75
C LEU A 358 17.39 -11.10 -2.33
N ALA A 359 16.63 -12.09 -1.81
CA ALA A 359 16.90 -12.70 -0.52
C ALA A 359 18.29 -13.36 -0.49
N GLU A 360 18.63 -14.16 -1.53
CA GLU A 360 19.95 -14.82 -1.63
C GLU A 360 21.09 -13.79 -1.74
N ILE A 361 20.91 -12.72 -2.54
CA ILE A 361 21.89 -11.63 -2.64
C ILE A 361 22.08 -10.94 -1.30
N GLY A 362 21.00 -10.67 -0.60
CA GLY A 362 21.03 -10.05 0.72
C GLY A 362 21.76 -10.90 1.76
N ASP A 363 21.47 -12.20 1.80
CA ASP A 363 22.12 -13.16 2.70
C ASP A 363 23.63 -13.27 2.41
N LEU A 364 24.03 -13.40 1.13
CA LEU A 364 25.43 -13.47 0.71
C LEU A 364 26.22 -12.21 1.11
N ASN A 365 25.57 -11.05 1.04
CA ASN A 365 26.20 -9.76 1.38
C ASN A 365 25.93 -9.32 2.82
N LYS A 366 25.28 -10.16 3.65
CA LYS A 366 24.95 -9.87 5.05
C LYS A 366 24.16 -8.56 5.25
N ILE A 367 23.27 -8.28 4.32
CA ILE A 367 22.40 -7.09 4.39
C ILE A 367 21.32 -7.34 5.43
N THR A 368 21.23 -6.47 6.43
CA THR A 368 20.24 -6.56 7.50
C THR A 368 19.45 -5.26 7.61
N VAL A 369 18.22 -5.36 8.10
CA VAL A 369 17.38 -4.21 8.42
C VAL A 369 17.43 -3.99 9.92
N THR A 370 17.81 -2.78 10.32
CA THR A 370 17.91 -2.39 11.73
C THR A 370 16.52 -2.02 12.30
N ASP A 371 16.40 -2.12 13.62
CA ASP A 371 15.14 -1.73 14.29
C ASP A 371 14.84 -0.23 14.13
N ASP A 372 15.86 0.61 13.99
CA ASP A 372 15.68 2.05 13.76
C ASP A 372 15.13 2.33 12.35
N GLU A 373 15.54 1.57 11.34
CA GLU A 373 14.96 1.67 9.99
C GLU A 373 13.47 1.27 9.99
N ILE A 374 13.11 0.24 10.74
CA ILE A 374 11.71 -0.17 10.91
C ILE A 374 10.92 0.92 11.62
N LYS A 375 11.44 1.45 12.75
CA LYS A 375 10.80 2.55 13.49
C LYS A 375 10.56 3.76 12.60
N ASN A 376 11.57 4.16 11.81
CA ASN A 376 11.46 5.30 10.89
C ASN A 376 10.37 5.06 9.83
N ALA A 377 10.30 3.86 9.25
CA ALA A 377 9.26 3.51 8.29
C ALA A 377 7.86 3.52 8.93
N VAL A 378 7.71 2.97 10.14
CA VAL A 378 6.46 3.03 10.91
C VAL A 378 6.06 4.48 11.24
N MET A 379 7.02 5.33 11.60
CA MET A 379 6.75 6.75 11.84
C MET A 379 6.33 7.49 10.56
N GLN A 380 6.90 7.16 9.41
CA GLN A 380 6.46 7.71 8.11
C GLN A 380 5.03 7.26 7.78
N GLU A 381 4.71 6.01 8.03
CA GLU A 381 3.35 5.49 7.84
C GLU A 381 2.35 6.18 8.78
N ALA A 382 2.71 6.33 10.06
CA ALA A 382 1.87 6.99 11.06
C ALA A 382 1.52 8.44 10.67
N ARG A 383 2.45 9.18 10.04
CA ARG A 383 2.20 10.55 9.55
C ARG A 383 1.09 10.66 8.51
N LYS A 384 0.68 9.56 7.87
CA LYS A 384 -0.46 9.54 6.93
C LYS A 384 -1.81 9.59 7.64
N TYR A 385 -1.83 9.40 8.96
CA TYR A 385 -3.04 9.37 9.79
C TYR A 385 -2.98 10.46 10.89
N PRO A 386 -3.16 11.75 10.53
CA PRO A 386 -3.06 12.86 11.48
C PRO A 386 -4.06 12.72 12.63
N GLY A 387 -3.57 12.80 13.87
CA GLY A 387 -4.35 12.62 15.10
C GLY A 387 -4.49 11.18 15.58
N GLU A 388 -4.03 10.20 14.80
CA GLU A 388 -4.04 8.78 15.17
C GLU A 388 -2.63 8.14 15.14
N GLU A 389 -1.58 8.95 15.03
CA GLU A 389 -0.19 8.49 14.85
C GLU A 389 0.22 7.48 15.93
N ASN A 390 -0.16 7.74 17.18
CA ASN A 390 0.15 6.87 18.31
C ASN A 390 -0.52 5.50 18.19
N LYS A 391 -1.77 5.44 17.67
CA LYS A 391 -2.49 4.18 17.47
C LYS A 391 -1.80 3.32 16.41
N VAL A 392 -1.33 3.95 15.34
CA VAL A 392 -0.59 3.27 14.27
C VAL A 392 0.71 2.69 14.81
N ILE A 393 1.50 3.48 15.56
CA ILE A 393 2.75 3.02 16.16
C ILE A 393 2.50 1.84 17.12
N GLU A 394 1.48 1.95 17.99
CA GLU A 394 1.11 0.91 18.95
C GLU A 394 0.66 -0.39 18.23
N PHE A 395 -0.07 -0.27 17.12
CA PHE A 395 -0.46 -1.41 16.29
C PHE A 395 0.76 -2.20 15.80
N TYR A 396 1.76 -1.52 15.24
CA TYR A 396 2.99 -2.18 14.77
C TYR A 396 3.82 -2.76 15.92
N GLN A 397 3.84 -2.13 17.10
CA GLN A 397 4.54 -2.66 18.27
C GLN A 397 3.89 -3.94 18.82
N LYS A 398 2.56 -4.03 18.79
CA LYS A 398 1.81 -5.20 19.27
C LYS A 398 1.70 -6.35 18.27
N ASN A 399 1.95 -6.09 16.98
CA ASN A 399 1.80 -7.06 15.90
C ASN A 399 3.14 -7.33 15.19
N PRO A 400 3.88 -8.38 15.62
CA PRO A 400 5.16 -8.73 15.00
C PRO A 400 5.06 -9.02 13.50
N GLU A 401 3.94 -9.59 13.04
CA GLU A 401 3.69 -9.86 11.61
C GLU A 401 3.60 -8.57 10.80
N ALA A 402 2.90 -7.56 11.32
CA ALA A 402 2.83 -6.24 10.69
C ALA A 402 4.22 -5.58 10.63
N SER A 403 5.02 -5.67 11.70
CA SER A 403 6.41 -5.18 11.73
C SER A 403 7.28 -5.91 10.70
N ASN A 404 7.13 -7.22 10.54
CA ASN A 404 7.83 -7.99 9.52
C ASN A 404 7.40 -7.62 8.10
N ALA A 405 6.13 -7.29 7.90
CA ALA A 405 5.65 -6.78 6.61
C ALA A 405 6.31 -5.45 6.21
N VAL A 406 6.67 -4.59 7.18
CA VAL A 406 7.45 -3.36 6.92
C VAL A 406 8.93 -3.66 6.65
N ARG A 407 9.48 -4.70 7.25
CA ARG A 407 10.88 -5.10 7.09
C ARG A 407 11.21 -5.51 5.65
N ALA A 408 10.34 -6.29 5.00
CA ALA A 408 10.60 -6.85 3.69
C ALA A 408 10.87 -5.76 2.60
N PRO A 409 10.04 -4.72 2.43
CA PRO A 409 10.33 -3.64 1.49
C PRO A 409 11.64 -2.90 1.77
N ILE A 410 11.98 -2.67 3.05
CA ILE A 410 13.24 -2.00 3.43
C ILE A 410 14.43 -2.88 3.03
N PHE A 411 14.34 -4.17 3.29
CA PHE A 411 15.38 -5.14 2.92
C PHE A 411 15.59 -5.16 1.39
N GLU A 412 14.50 -5.26 0.62
CA GLU A 412 14.56 -5.23 -0.85
C GLU A 412 15.22 -3.95 -1.37
N GLU A 413 14.84 -2.78 -0.82
CA GLU A 413 15.45 -1.49 -1.20
C GLU A 413 16.95 -1.48 -0.92
N LYS A 414 17.39 -1.98 0.24
CA LYS A 414 18.82 -2.06 0.60
C LYS A 414 19.60 -3.00 -0.32
N VAL A 415 18.99 -4.13 -0.69
CA VAL A 415 19.62 -5.08 -1.63
C VAL A 415 19.72 -4.45 -3.03
N VAL A 416 18.65 -3.80 -3.50
CA VAL A 416 18.65 -3.09 -4.79
C VAL A 416 19.72 -1.99 -4.80
N ASP A 417 19.82 -1.20 -3.73
CA ASP A 417 20.86 -0.15 -3.62
C ASP A 417 22.26 -0.75 -3.61
N HIS A 418 22.44 -1.88 -2.94
CA HIS A 418 23.73 -2.61 -2.97
C HIS A 418 24.09 -3.06 -4.40
N ILE A 419 23.15 -3.66 -5.14
CA ILE A 419 23.38 -4.08 -6.52
C ILE A 419 23.70 -2.87 -7.39
N ILE A 420 22.89 -1.79 -7.29
CA ILE A 420 23.11 -0.54 -8.04
C ILE A 420 24.50 0.03 -7.77
N SER A 421 24.98 -0.03 -6.51
CA SER A 421 26.32 0.46 -6.15
C SER A 421 27.46 -0.33 -6.78
N LYS A 422 27.21 -1.59 -7.19
CA LYS A 422 28.20 -2.44 -7.89
C LYS A 422 28.13 -2.32 -9.41
N CYS A 423 27.01 -1.81 -9.96
CA CYS A 423 26.82 -1.66 -11.39
C CYS A 423 27.58 -0.45 -11.97
N THR A 424 27.88 -0.50 -13.26
CA THR A 424 28.37 0.67 -14.00
C THR A 424 27.20 1.54 -14.41
N ILE A 425 27.11 2.76 -13.85
CA ILE A 425 26.01 3.70 -14.12
C ILE A 425 26.56 4.86 -14.94
N LYS A 426 25.89 5.15 -16.06
CA LYS A 426 26.12 6.33 -16.88
C LYS A 426 24.97 7.31 -16.69
N GLU A 427 25.26 8.53 -16.24
CA GLU A 427 24.25 9.59 -16.13
C GLU A 427 24.01 10.22 -17.50
N ILE A 428 22.73 10.35 -17.85
CA ILE A 428 22.27 10.99 -19.08
C ILE A 428 21.33 12.12 -18.71
N LYS A 429 21.71 13.36 -18.99
CA LYS A 429 20.87 14.52 -18.80
C LYS A 429 19.73 14.52 -19.83
N VAL A 430 18.50 14.67 -19.35
CA VAL A 430 17.29 14.71 -20.16
C VAL A 430 16.36 15.84 -19.68
N SER A 431 15.36 16.20 -20.46
CA SER A 431 14.29 17.10 -20.01
C SER A 431 13.39 16.40 -18.96
N ALA A 432 12.70 17.21 -18.15
CA ALA A 432 11.71 16.72 -17.19
C ALA A 432 10.65 15.80 -17.87
N ASP A 433 10.11 16.22 -19.00
CA ASP A 433 9.11 15.44 -19.76
C ASP A 433 9.63 14.04 -20.10
N LYS A 434 10.88 13.93 -20.54
CA LYS A 434 11.50 12.65 -20.86
C LYS A 434 11.81 11.82 -19.63
N LEU A 435 12.09 12.45 -18.49
CA LEU A 435 12.28 11.76 -17.22
C LEU A 435 10.98 11.12 -16.75
N PHE A 436 9.82 11.77 -16.99
CA PHE A 436 8.50 11.27 -16.63
C PHE A 436 7.82 10.43 -17.73
N GLU A 437 8.36 10.39 -18.95
CA GLU A 437 7.91 9.51 -20.03
C GLU A 437 8.06 8.04 -19.54
N ASP A 438 7.01 7.23 -19.60
CA ASP A 438 6.96 5.85 -19.07
C ASP A 438 7.04 5.72 -17.53
N ASN A 439 6.59 6.72 -16.79
CA ASN A 439 6.58 6.68 -15.33
C ASN A 439 5.48 5.75 -14.78
N VAL A 440 5.61 4.46 -15.05
CA VAL A 440 4.91 3.44 -14.27
C VAL A 440 5.77 3.20 -13.03
N ILE A 441 5.24 3.51 -11.85
CA ILE A 441 5.85 3.16 -10.55
C ILE A 441 6.27 1.69 -10.65
N PRO A 442 7.51 1.31 -10.28
CA PRO A 442 7.89 -0.08 -10.28
C PRO A 442 7.14 -0.80 -9.16
N ASP A 443 5.88 -1.04 -9.38
CA ASP A 443 5.16 -2.05 -8.63
C ASP A 443 5.67 -3.40 -9.16
N PRO A 444 6.27 -4.26 -8.33
CA PRO A 444 6.64 -5.60 -8.74
C PRO A 444 5.44 -6.41 -9.27
N THR A 445 4.22 -5.90 -9.12
CA THR A 445 2.99 -6.46 -9.68
C THR A 445 2.75 -6.07 -11.15
N THR A 446 3.45 -5.08 -11.71
CA THR A 446 3.21 -4.65 -13.09
C THR A 446 4.00 -5.49 -14.10
N LYS A 447 3.39 -5.76 -15.26
CA LYS A 447 4.04 -6.44 -16.40
C LYS A 447 5.30 -5.70 -16.83
N ALA A 448 6.34 -6.45 -17.19
CA ALA A 448 7.48 -5.87 -17.92
C ALA A 448 6.95 -5.12 -19.15
N SER A 449 7.20 -3.80 -19.21
CA SER A 449 6.71 -2.98 -20.32
C SER A 449 7.27 -3.55 -21.63
N SER A 450 6.40 -4.22 -22.40
CA SER A 450 6.71 -4.50 -23.81
C SER A 450 6.76 -3.14 -24.49
N LYS A 451 7.91 -2.80 -25.07
CA LYS A 451 8.09 -1.61 -25.90
C LYS A 451 7.01 -1.59 -26.97
N SER A 452 5.88 -0.93 -26.71
CA SER A 452 4.92 -0.64 -27.75
C SER A 452 5.56 0.42 -28.65
N LYS A 453 5.88 0.01 -29.88
CA LYS A 453 6.23 0.93 -30.94
C LYS A 453 5.05 1.91 -31.09
N ALA A 454 5.19 3.11 -30.58
CA ALA A 454 4.28 4.20 -30.82
C ALA A 454 4.24 4.46 -32.33
N LYS A 455 3.16 4.03 -32.98
CA LYS A 455 2.81 4.46 -34.33
C LYS A 455 2.47 5.96 -34.21
N LYS A 456 3.37 6.81 -34.75
CA LYS A 456 3.08 8.21 -35.02
C LYS A 456 1.82 8.28 -35.89
N VAL A 457 0.70 8.67 -35.29
CA VAL A 457 -0.49 9.08 -36.04
C VAL A 457 -0.24 10.49 -36.56
N THR A 458 0.22 10.57 -37.80
CA THR A 458 0.26 11.84 -38.54
C THR A 458 -1.15 12.22 -38.91
N THR A 459 -1.72 13.14 -38.17
CA THR A 459 -2.96 13.82 -38.51
C THR A 459 -2.72 14.72 -39.76
N LYS A 460 -3.01 14.20 -40.96
CA LYS A 460 -3.14 15.00 -42.15
C LYS A 460 -4.40 15.88 -42.01
N LYS A 461 -4.19 17.19 -41.82
CA LYS A 461 -5.22 18.20 -42.03
C LYS A 461 -5.66 18.17 -43.51
N LYS A 462 -6.86 17.68 -43.78
CA LYS A 462 -7.56 17.87 -45.05
C LYS A 462 -8.18 19.26 -45.04
N THR A 463 -7.56 20.17 -45.76
CA THR A 463 -8.15 21.46 -46.16
C THR A 463 -9.17 21.21 -47.30
N THR A 464 -10.44 21.33 -46.94
CA THR A 464 -11.53 21.28 -47.95
C THR A 464 -11.63 22.64 -48.65
N LYS A 465 -11.24 22.69 -49.93
CA LYS A 465 -11.52 23.80 -50.80
C LYS A 465 -13.00 23.75 -51.21
N ILE A 466 -13.75 24.77 -50.84
CA ILE A 466 -15.10 25.01 -51.35
C ILE A 466 -14.97 25.71 -52.71
N SER A 467 -15.28 25.00 -53.77
CA SER A 467 -15.45 25.59 -55.12
C SER A 467 -16.86 26.19 -55.23
N LYS A 468 -16.89 27.47 -55.53
CA LYS A 468 -18.12 28.16 -55.96
C LYS A 468 -18.42 27.75 -57.42
N GLU A 469 -19.49 27.07 -57.61
CA GLU A 469 -20.08 26.92 -58.94
C GLU A 469 -21.27 27.86 -59.09
N LYS A 470 -21.19 28.69 -60.14
CA LYS A 470 -22.21 29.63 -60.52
C LYS A 470 -23.28 28.90 -61.33
N THR A 471 -24.53 29.02 -60.91
CA THR A 471 -25.68 28.60 -61.70
C THR A 471 -26.13 29.77 -62.63
N LYS A 472 -26.15 29.52 -63.91
CA LYS A 472 -26.94 30.22 -64.88
C LYS A 472 -27.94 29.23 -65.50
N LYS A 473 -29.13 29.42 -65.29
CA LYS A 473 -30.37 29.51 -66.01
C LYS A 473 -31.56 29.12 -65.17
#